data_9c4ff1faef816f4bb0e4a274e09eb5fd
#
_entry.id   9c4ff1faef816f4bb0e4a274e09eb5fd
#
_cell.length_a   1.000
_cell.length_b   1.000
_cell.length_c   1.000
_cell.angle_alpha   90.00
_cell.angle_beta   90.00
_cell.angle_gamma   90.00
#
_symmetry.space_group_name_H-M   'P 1'
#
loop_
_entity.id
_entity.type
_entity.pdbx_description
1 polymer ?
#
loop_
_entity_poly.entity_id
_entity_poly.type
_entity_poly.pdbx_seq_one_letter_code
_entity_poly.pdbx_strand_id
1 'polypeptide(L)'
;MDGQRYTFPTEKTYLSWFSDFSRVRTISDAELSGIQLAMKNVTMRPGTQLVKITTNPQVFAVTAGGVLHWVQGNEAFAASLYGSNWARRVVDVPDSFFTNFSIGAPITTAVHPDGTLVTYAGSADRFVVVGGQLRRVTDAGFSANMFQSGN
;
A
#
# COMPACT_ATOMS: atom_id res chain seq x y z
N MET A 1 0.45 0.45 -19.77
CA MET A 1 1.36 -0.62 -19.31
C MET A 1 2.64 -0.46 -20.11
N ASP A 2 3.80 -0.65 -19.48
CA ASP A 2 5.11 -0.45 -20.09
C ASP A 2 5.70 -1.74 -20.72
N GLY A 3 4.95 -2.86 -20.66
CA GLY A 3 5.36 -4.14 -21.21
C GLY A 3 6.49 -4.84 -20.44
N GLN A 4 6.82 -4.38 -19.23
CA GLN A 4 7.84 -4.99 -18.39
C GLN A 4 7.23 -5.93 -17.35
N ARG A 5 8.00 -6.90 -16.87
CA ARG A 5 7.67 -7.74 -15.71
C ARG A 5 8.29 -7.20 -14.44
N TYR A 6 7.52 -7.23 -13.36
CA TYR A 6 7.91 -6.76 -12.03
C TYR A 6 7.84 -7.91 -11.04
N THR A 7 8.74 -7.91 -10.07
CA THR A 7 8.76 -8.93 -9.02
C THR A 7 8.06 -8.41 -7.77
N PHE A 8 7.19 -9.22 -7.18
CA PHE A 8 6.70 -9.05 -5.82
C PHE A 8 7.74 -9.65 -4.86
N PRO A 9 8.44 -8.85 -4.04
CA PRO A 9 9.54 -9.36 -3.23
C PRO A 9 9.08 -10.28 -2.10
N THR A 10 7.84 -10.12 -1.65
CA THR A 10 7.24 -10.93 -0.59
C THR A 10 5.77 -11.22 -0.87
N GLU A 11 5.24 -12.30 -0.26
CA GLU A 11 3.81 -12.61 -0.27
C GLU A 11 2.98 -11.44 0.29
N LYS A 12 3.43 -10.81 1.37
CA LYS A 12 2.75 -9.65 1.97
C LYS A 12 2.63 -8.49 0.99
N THR A 13 3.66 -8.25 0.17
CA THR A 13 3.59 -7.24 -0.89
C THR A 13 2.55 -7.63 -1.93
N TYR A 14 2.52 -8.88 -2.37
CA TYR A 14 1.51 -9.38 -3.32
C TYR A 14 0.10 -9.22 -2.77
N LEU A 15 -0.13 -9.69 -1.54
CA LEU A 15 -1.45 -9.63 -0.88
C LEU A 15 -1.91 -8.20 -0.54
N SER A 16 -1.04 -7.20 -0.58
CA SER A 16 -1.47 -5.80 -0.50
C SER A 16 -2.21 -5.33 -1.77
N TRP A 17 -1.98 -6.00 -2.92
CA TRP A 17 -2.59 -5.69 -4.21
C TRP A 17 -3.73 -6.64 -4.57
N PHE A 18 -3.63 -7.92 -4.19
CA PHE A 18 -4.55 -8.98 -4.56
C PHE A 18 -5.04 -9.72 -3.32
N SER A 19 -6.28 -10.19 -3.33
CA SER A 19 -6.87 -10.92 -2.20
C SER A 19 -6.29 -12.33 -2.01
N ASP A 20 -5.86 -12.95 -3.10
CA ASP A 20 -5.40 -14.34 -3.15
C ASP A 20 -4.60 -14.60 -4.42
N PHE A 21 -4.10 -15.83 -4.57
CA PHE A 21 -3.31 -16.26 -5.72
C PHE A 21 -4.14 -16.90 -6.87
N SER A 22 -5.46 -16.84 -6.82
CA SER A 22 -6.34 -17.49 -7.83
C SER A 22 -6.13 -16.97 -9.25
N ARG A 23 -5.61 -15.76 -9.38
CA ARG A 23 -5.32 -15.11 -10.68
C ARG A 23 -3.91 -15.33 -11.18
N VAL A 24 -3.05 -16.02 -10.41
CA VAL A 24 -1.68 -16.34 -10.82
C VAL A 24 -1.71 -17.42 -11.88
N ARG A 25 -0.99 -17.19 -12.96
CA ARG A 25 -0.81 -18.15 -14.05
C ARG A 25 0.63 -18.60 -14.14
N THR A 26 0.87 -19.88 -14.28
CA THR A 26 2.16 -20.40 -14.67
C THR A 26 2.36 -20.21 -16.17
N ILE A 27 3.48 -19.64 -16.57
CA ILE A 27 3.88 -19.45 -17.96
C ILE A 27 5.18 -20.20 -18.23
N SER A 28 5.49 -20.45 -19.50
CA SER A 28 6.72 -21.10 -19.91
C SER A 28 7.94 -20.16 -19.76
N ASP A 29 9.14 -20.76 -19.66
CA ASP A 29 10.39 -20.00 -19.64
C ASP A 29 10.57 -19.16 -20.90
N ALA A 30 10.10 -19.65 -22.04
CA ALA A 30 10.14 -18.94 -23.30
C ALA A 30 9.28 -17.65 -23.27
N GLU A 31 8.05 -17.76 -22.74
CA GLU A 31 7.19 -16.58 -22.55
C GLU A 31 7.79 -15.59 -21.55
N LEU A 32 8.31 -16.13 -20.42
CA LEU A 32 8.91 -15.30 -19.38
C LEU A 32 10.14 -14.54 -19.91
N SER A 33 10.99 -15.19 -20.71
CA SER A 33 12.19 -14.56 -21.28
C SER A 33 11.87 -13.49 -22.32
N GLY A 34 10.72 -13.59 -22.96
CA GLY A 34 10.22 -12.57 -23.92
C GLY A 34 9.75 -11.26 -23.25
N ILE A 35 9.58 -11.22 -21.93
CA ILE A 35 9.15 -10.04 -21.20
C ILE A 35 10.34 -9.43 -20.45
N GLN A 36 10.71 -8.21 -20.78
CA GLN A 36 11.83 -7.52 -20.14
C GLN A 36 11.60 -7.36 -18.62
N LEU A 37 12.61 -7.70 -17.81
CA LEU A 37 12.58 -7.47 -16.38
C LEU A 37 12.75 -5.99 -16.05
N ALA A 38 11.84 -5.43 -15.26
CA ALA A 38 12.00 -4.10 -14.70
C ALA A 38 13.14 -4.09 -13.65
N MET A 39 13.84 -2.97 -13.56
CA MET A 39 14.95 -2.78 -12.62
C MET A 39 14.49 -2.41 -11.22
N LYS A 40 13.21 -2.61 -10.91
CA LYS A 40 12.59 -2.34 -9.60
C LYS A 40 11.51 -3.36 -9.25
N ASN A 41 11.33 -3.57 -7.96
CA ASN A 41 10.27 -4.44 -7.45
C ASN A 41 8.97 -3.67 -7.24
N VAL A 42 7.86 -4.42 -7.16
CA VAL A 42 6.59 -3.88 -6.68
C VAL A 42 6.71 -3.57 -5.18
N THR A 43 6.22 -2.41 -4.78
CA THR A 43 6.13 -2.01 -3.36
C THR A 43 4.75 -2.32 -2.79
N MET A 44 4.58 -2.16 -1.47
CA MET A 44 3.26 -2.24 -0.83
C MET A 44 2.28 -1.28 -1.50
N ARG A 45 1.04 -1.72 -1.64
CA ARG A 45 -0.01 -0.90 -2.24
C ARG A 45 -0.27 0.35 -1.40
N PRO A 46 -0.30 1.54 -2.03
CA PRO A 46 -0.61 2.78 -1.33
C PRO A 46 -1.94 2.72 -0.57
N GLY A 47 -1.96 3.26 0.65
CA GLY A 47 -3.17 3.45 1.45
C GLY A 47 -3.79 2.18 2.05
N THR A 48 -3.16 1.02 1.89
CA THR A 48 -3.69 -0.26 2.41
C THR A 48 -3.10 -0.64 3.75
N GLN A 49 -1.79 -0.58 3.88
CA GLN A 49 -1.06 -0.99 5.07
C GLN A 49 0.02 0.04 5.41
N LEU A 50 0.42 0.04 6.67
CA LEU A 50 1.59 0.74 7.16
C LEU A 50 2.79 -0.21 7.09
N VAL A 51 3.98 0.33 6.92
CA VAL A 51 5.20 -0.48 6.88
C VAL A 51 6.23 -0.01 7.89
N LYS A 52 7.03 -0.93 8.39
CA LYS A 52 8.25 -0.65 9.13
C LYS A 52 9.33 -1.64 8.74
N ILE A 53 10.58 -1.33 9.02
CA ILE A 53 11.69 -2.29 8.95
C ILE A 53 11.95 -2.88 10.33
N THR A 54 12.46 -4.10 10.35
CA THR A 54 12.68 -4.83 11.61
C THR A 54 13.63 -4.10 12.56
N THR A 55 14.62 -3.41 11.99
CA THR A 55 15.68 -2.70 12.74
C THR A 55 15.31 -1.28 13.16
N ASN A 56 14.15 -0.75 12.73
CA ASN A 56 13.73 0.61 13.04
C ASN A 56 12.26 0.62 13.48
N PRO A 57 11.91 1.19 14.66
CA PRO A 57 10.53 1.25 15.14
C PRO A 57 9.65 2.25 14.39
N GLN A 58 10.21 3.07 13.51
CA GLN A 58 9.43 4.04 12.74
C GLN A 58 8.42 3.35 11.84
N VAL A 59 7.17 3.82 11.89
CA VAL A 59 6.06 3.33 11.06
C VAL A 59 5.80 4.33 9.94
N PHE A 60 5.65 3.83 8.74
CA PHE A 60 5.48 4.64 7.54
C PHE A 60 4.17 4.32 6.83
N ALA A 61 3.52 5.35 6.33
CA ALA A 61 2.48 5.22 5.31
C ALA A 61 3.13 5.13 3.93
N VAL A 62 2.52 4.38 3.02
CA VAL A 62 2.98 4.21 1.64
C VAL A 62 2.09 5.01 0.71
N THR A 63 2.68 5.85 -0.14
CA THR A 63 1.98 6.54 -1.23
C THR A 63 2.46 6.07 -2.60
N ALA A 64 1.89 6.62 -3.67
CA ALA A 64 2.20 6.24 -5.04
C ALA A 64 3.71 6.28 -5.33
N GLY A 65 4.18 5.31 -6.12
CA GLY A 65 5.61 5.18 -6.43
C GLY A 65 6.48 4.58 -5.33
N GLY A 66 5.87 4.10 -4.23
CA GLY A 66 6.60 3.53 -3.09
C GLY A 66 7.26 4.60 -2.22
N VAL A 67 6.65 5.77 -2.10
CA VAL A 67 7.14 6.83 -1.20
C VAL A 67 6.66 6.55 0.22
N LEU A 68 7.57 6.57 1.18
CA LEU A 68 7.33 6.35 2.60
C LEU A 68 7.22 7.67 3.34
N HIS A 69 6.14 7.84 4.07
CA HIS A 69 5.91 8.99 4.93
C HIS A 69 5.88 8.54 6.39
N TRP A 70 6.89 8.92 7.15
CA TRP A 70 6.93 8.59 8.57
C TRP A 70 5.71 9.17 9.30
N VAL A 71 4.96 8.32 9.99
CA VAL A 71 3.88 8.73 10.89
C VAL A 71 4.52 9.26 12.17
N GLN A 72 4.83 10.57 12.18
CA GLN A 72 5.62 11.21 13.22
C GLN A 72 4.73 11.66 14.38
N GLY A 73 4.55 10.78 15.34
CA GLY A 73 3.72 11.06 16.52
C GLY A 73 3.73 9.88 17.50
N ASN A 74 2.89 10.00 18.52
CA ASN A 74 2.65 8.91 19.46
C ASN A 74 1.53 7.97 18.96
N GLU A 75 1.24 6.94 19.74
CA GLU A 75 0.18 5.97 19.41
C GLU A 75 -1.21 6.62 19.22
N ALA A 76 -1.53 7.65 20.01
CA ALA A 76 -2.80 8.36 19.89
C ALA A 76 -2.89 9.11 18.55
N PHE A 77 -1.79 9.65 18.06
CA PHE A 77 -1.72 10.28 16.73
C PHE A 77 -1.92 9.23 15.61
N ALA A 78 -1.23 8.10 15.69
CA ALA A 78 -1.43 7.01 14.73
C ALA A 78 -2.88 6.49 14.76
N ALA A 79 -3.47 6.35 15.95
CA ALA A 79 -4.86 5.93 16.12
C ALA A 79 -5.86 6.95 15.57
N SER A 80 -5.57 8.25 15.64
CA SER A 80 -6.43 9.30 15.06
C SER A 80 -6.48 9.24 13.53
N LEU A 81 -5.39 8.79 12.89
CA LEU A 81 -5.31 8.62 11.44
C LEU A 81 -5.87 7.28 10.95
N TYR A 82 -5.55 6.18 11.64
CA TYR A 82 -5.77 4.83 11.13
C TYR A 82 -6.71 3.98 11.99
N GLY A 83 -7.32 4.59 13.02
CA GLY A 83 -8.22 3.92 13.97
C GLY A 83 -7.47 3.19 15.09
N SER A 84 -8.19 2.76 16.13
CA SER A 84 -7.62 2.12 17.32
C SER A 84 -6.85 0.81 17.02
N ASN A 85 -7.15 0.17 15.89
CA ASN A 85 -6.50 -1.07 15.45
C ASN A 85 -5.33 -0.82 14.48
N TRP A 86 -4.80 0.40 14.39
CA TRP A 86 -3.75 0.78 13.45
C TRP A 86 -2.52 -0.13 13.48
N ALA A 87 -2.13 -0.61 14.66
CA ALA A 87 -0.98 -1.48 14.82
C ALA A 87 -1.10 -2.81 14.05
N ARG A 88 -2.33 -3.31 13.84
CA ARG A 88 -2.59 -4.52 13.04
C ARG A 88 -2.35 -4.32 11.56
N ARG A 89 -2.28 -3.07 11.10
CA ARG A 89 -1.98 -2.72 9.71
C ARG A 89 -0.49 -2.59 9.44
N VAL A 90 0.36 -2.68 10.47
CA VAL A 90 1.80 -2.54 10.33
C VAL A 90 2.42 -3.85 9.84
N VAL A 91 3.10 -3.79 8.73
CA VAL A 91 3.80 -4.91 8.11
C VAL A 91 5.31 -4.68 8.19
N ASP A 92 6.02 -5.68 8.69
CA ASP A 92 7.48 -5.68 8.63
C ASP A 92 7.95 -5.93 7.19
N VAL A 93 8.75 -4.99 6.68
CA VAL A 93 9.47 -5.13 5.42
C VAL A 93 10.90 -5.52 5.74
N PRO A 94 11.45 -6.60 5.16
CA PRO A 94 12.86 -6.92 5.31
C PRO A 94 13.75 -5.75 4.90
N ASP A 95 14.82 -5.50 5.65
CA ASP A 95 15.75 -4.38 5.43
C ASP A 95 16.29 -4.35 3.99
N SER A 96 16.55 -5.54 3.42
CA SER A 96 17.02 -5.69 2.03
C SER A 96 16.04 -5.15 0.97
N PHE A 97 14.74 -5.08 1.28
CA PHE A 97 13.72 -4.54 0.37
C PHE A 97 13.34 -3.09 0.68
N PHE A 98 13.88 -2.52 1.76
CA PHE A 98 13.61 -1.12 2.08
C PHE A 98 14.14 -0.16 1.00
N THR A 99 15.19 -0.55 0.29
CA THR A 99 15.75 0.18 -0.85
C THR A 99 14.80 0.31 -2.05
N ASN A 100 13.71 -0.47 -2.09
CA ASN A 100 12.67 -0.32 -3.11
C ASN A 100 11.80 0.92 -2.90
N PHE A 101 11.91 1.54 -1.73
CA PHE A 101 11.14 2.72 -1.34
C PHE A 101 11.99 3.98 -1.37
N SER A 102 11.34 5.12 -1.46
CA SER A 102 11.94 6.43 -1.23
C SER A 102 11.31 7.10 -0.01
N ILE A 103 12.04 7.98 0.64
CA ILE A 103 11.55 8.68 1.84
C ILE A 103 10.98 10.03 1.43
N GLY A 104 9.72 10.27 1.81
CA GLY A 104 9.01 11.54 1.65
C GLY A 104 8.94 12.34 2.95
N ALA A 105 8.23 13.47 2.91
CA ALA A 105 8.01 14.29 4.10
C ALA A 105 7.20 13.50 5.16
N PRO A 106 7.50 13.68 6.46
CA PRO A 106 6.74 13.00 7.52
C PRO A 106 5.31 13.53 7.63
N ILE A 107 4.41 12.68 8.12
CA ILE A 107 3.03 13.05 8.49
C ILE A 107 3.07 13.56 9.92
N THR A 108 2.85 14.86 10.09
CA THR A 108 2.88 15.54 11.39
C THR A 108 1.51 16.10 11.79
N THR A 109 0.54 16.01 10.90
CA THR A 109 -0.83 16.52 11.10
C THR A 109 -1.84 15.42 10.78
N ALA A 110 -3.05 15.51 11.32
CA ALA A 110 -4.11 14.52 11.11
C ALA A 110 -4.73 14.60 9.69
N VAL A 111 -3.87 14.56 8.67
CA VAL A 111 -4.24 14.54 7.25
C VAL A 111 -3.81 13.21 6.64
N HIS A 112 -4.77 12.50 6.07
CA HIS A 112 -4.48 11.23 5.41
C HIS A 112 -3.68 11.46 4.12
N PRO A 113 -2.61 10.68 3.89
CA PRO A 113 -1.85 10.77 2.65
C PRO A 113 -2.66 10.23 1.47
N ASP A 114 -2.26 10.63 0.26
CA ASP A 114 -2.87 10.17 -0.98
C ASP A 114 -2.84 8.64 -1.11
N GLY A 115 -3.93 8.08 -1.62
CA GLY A 115 -4.16 6.63 -1.73
C GLY A 115 -4.88 6.02 -0.53
N THR A 116 -5.00 6.73 0.60
CA THR A 116 -5.71 6.20 1.78
C THR A 116 -7.20 6.02 1.47
N LEU A 117 -7.72 4.83 1.81
CA LEU A 117 -9.16 4.56 1.80
C LEU A 117 -9.75 4.95 3.14
N VAL A 118 -10.82 5.72 3.11
CA VAL A 118 -11.54 6.18 4.30
C VAL A 118 -13.04 5.97 4.18
N THR A 119 -13.70 5.76 5.32
CA THR A 119 -15.15 5.71 5.47
C THR A 119 -15.58 6.62 6.61
N TYR A 120 -16.82 7.05 6.63
CA TYR A 120 -17.40 7.76 7.76
C TYR A 120 -18.23 6.81 8.63
N ALA A 121 -18.22 7.05 9.91
CA ALA A 121 -19.10 6.34 10.84
C ALA A 121 -20.57 6.53 10.42
N GLY A 122 -21.29 5.42 10.28
CA GLY A 122 -22.70 5.41 9.87
C GLY A 122 -22.94 5.55 8.37
N SER A 123 -21.90 5.57 7.53
CA SER A 123 -22.03 5.58 6.07
C SER A 123 -21.43 4.33 5.43
N ALA A 124 -22.09 3.81 4.39
CA ALA A 124 -21.54 2.77 3.54
C ALA A 124 -20.62 3.33 2.42
N ASP A 125 -20.57 4.65 2.27
CA ASP A 125 -19.75 5.28 1.24
C ASP A 125 -18.26 5.13 1.55
N ARG A 126 -17.49 4.85 0.51
CA ARG A 126 -16.03 4.70 0.56
C ARG A 126 -15.40 5.81 -0.26
N PHE A 127 -14.29 6.34 0.25
CA PHE A 127 -13.57 7.42 -0.41
C PHE A 127 -12.08 7.06 -0.47
N VAL A 128 -11.42 7.57 -1.49
CA VAL A 128 -9.96 7.55 -1.60
C VAL A 128 -9.45 8.99 -1.56
N VAL A 129 -8.35 9.21 -0.86
CA VAL A 129 -7.67 10.52 -0.86
C VAL A 129 -6.86 10.65 -2.14
N VAL A 130 -7.09 11.71 -2.89
CA VAL A 130 -6.35 12.04 -4.12
C VAL A 130 -6.11 13.55 -4.17
N GLY A 131 -4.85 13.95 -4.15
CA GLY A 131 -4.48 15.38 -4.11
C GLY A 131 -5.02 16.08 -2.87
N GLY A 132 -5.04 15.40 -1.72
CA GLY A 132 -5.59 15.92 -0.46
C GLY A 132 -7.12 16.05 -0.43
N GLN A 133 -7.83 15.52 -1.44
CA GLN A 133 -9.30 15.56 -1.52
C GLN A 133 -9.89 14.17 -1.46
N LEU A 134 -11.09 14.06 -0.87
CA LEU A 134 -11.86 12.82 -0.85
C LEU A 134 -12.57 12.61 -2.19
N ARG A 135 -12.31 11.46 -2.82
CA ARG A 135 -13.00 11.01 -4.02
C ARG A 135 -13.82 9.77 -3.69
N ARG A 136 -15.13 9.84 -3.95
CA ARG A 136 -16.02 8.70 -3.71
C ARG A 136 -15.65 7.55 -4.64
N VAL A 137 -15.53 6.36 -4.05
CA VAL A 137 -15.27 5.11 -4.77
C VAL A 137 -16.60 4.37 -4.93
N THR A 138 -17.04 4.19 -6.17
CA THR A 138 -18.22 3.37 -6.46
C THR A 138 -17.94 1.88 -6.24
N ASP A 139 -18.96 1.05 -6.07
CA ASP A 139 -18.76 -0.40 -5.92
C ASP A 139 -18.05 -1.01 -7.13
N ALA A 140 -18.38 -0.56 -8.33
CA ALA A 140 -17.70 -0.96 -9.56
C ALA A 140 -16.22 -0.52 -9.52
N GLY A 141 -15.93 0.71 -9.10
CA GLY A 141 -14.58 1.22 -8.96
C GLY A 141 -13.81 0.48 -7.87
N PHE A 142 -14.46 0.12 -6.76
CA PHE A 142 -13.87 -0.66 -5.68
C PHE A 142 -13.42 -2.04 -6.17
N SER A 143 -14.29 -2.75 -6.88
CA SER A 143 -14.03 -4.07 -7.45
C SER A 143 -12.98 -4.02 -8.57
N ALA A 144 -13.10 -3.05 -9.49
CA ALA A 144 -12.16 -2.90 -10.60
C ALA A 144 -10.73 -2.59 -10.15
N ASN A 145 -10.59 -1.86 -9.04
CA ASN A 145 -9.30 -1.57 -8.42
C ASN A 145 -8.85 -2.65 -7.42
N MET A 146 -9.63 -3.73 -7.25
CA MET A 146 -9.30 -4.83 -6.35
C MET A 146 -9.03 -4.36 -4.91
N PHE A 147 -9.77 -3.35 -4.44
CA PHE A 147 -9.72 -2.95 -3.04
C PHE A 147 -10.35 -4.03 -2.16
N GLN A 148 -9.80 -4.21 -0.97
CA GLN A 148 -10.26 -5.21 -0.01
C GLN A 148 -11.09 -4.54 1.08
N SER A 149 -12.20 -5.16 1.49
CA SER A 149 -13.13 -4.61 2.49
C SER A 149 -12.63 -4.67 3.94
N GLY A 150 -11.45 -5.19 4.19
CA GLY A 150 -10.84 -5.32 5.53
C GLY A 150 -9.64 -4.42 5.79
N ASN A 151 -9.33 -3.54 4.85
CA ASN A 151 -8.17 -2.63 4.95
C ASN A 151 -8.57 -1.24 5.37
#